data_e644ae97f06ae7bc78b1e344a5f4e76f
#
_entry.id   e644ae97f06ae7bc78b1e344a5f4e76f
#
_cell.length_a   1.000
_cell.length_b   1.000
_cell.length_c   1.000
_cell.angle_alpha   90.00
_cell.angle_beta   90.00
_cell.angle_gamma   90.00
#
_symmetry.space_group_name_H-M   'P 1'
#
loop_
_entity.id
_entity.type
_entity.pdbx_description
1 polymer ?
#
loop_
_entity_poly.entity_id
_entity_poly.type
_entity_poly.pdbx_seq_one_letter_code
_entity_poly.pdbx_strand_id
1 'polypeptide(L)'
;MTEEKNISLEKMNSFGVIHRAKKLISFENKDEVIRYLKNNKSEIDDILILGEGSNTLFTKDFKGIIFQSNIKGIEIIKEDNESITLKVGSGENWDDFVDFCVNSEYYGIENLSLIPGSVGAAPIQNIGAYGVEINDYVVRVSGVDLSTNTLVKFSNKDCEF
;
A
#
# COMPACT_ATOMS: atom_id res chain seq x y z
N MET A 1 -13.05 -4.57 8.07
CA MET A 1 -12.55 -3.31 8.64
C MET A 1 -12.38 -3.46 10.14
N THR A 2 -11.23 -3.06 10.66
CA THR A 2 -10.96 -3.00 12.12
C THR A 2 -10.65 -1.56 12.54
N GLU A 3 -10.96 -1.21 13.79
CA GLU A 3 -10.64 0.08 14.39
C GLU A 3 -9.96 -0.14 15.74
N GLU A 4 -8.80 0.51 15.93
CA GLU A 4 -8.07 0.51 17.18
C GLU A 4 -7.78 1.94 17.63
N LYS A 5 -7.94 2.21 18.93
CA LYS A 5 -7.72 3.55 19.52
C LYS A 5 -6.46 3.58 20.35
N ASN A 6 -5.79 4.73 20.35
CA ASN A 6 -4.59 4.98 21.13
C ASN A 6 -3.51 3.88 20.91
N ILE A 7 -3.28 3.53 19.64
CA ILE A 7 -2.39 2.43 19.27
C ILE A 7 -0.92 2.82 19.42
N SER A 8 -0.07 1.87 19.84
CA SER A 8 1.39 2.02 19.78
C SER A 8 1.89 1.91 18.35
N LEU A 9 2.75 2.81 17.93
CA LEU A 9 3.40 2.82 16.63
C LEU A 9 4.74 2.07 16.61
N GLU A 10 5.19 1.54 17.75
CA GLU A 10 6.47 0.87 17.90
C GLU A 10 6.71 -0.24 16.87
N LYS A 11 5.69 -1.06 16.62
CA LYS A 11 5.73 -2.15 15.63
C LYS A 11 5.29 -1.73 14.21
N MET A 12 4.97 -0.47 14.04
CA MET A 12 4.49 0.11 12.78
C MET A 12 5.52 1.05 12.15
N ASN A 13 6.76 0.92 12.53
CA ASN A 13 7.91 1.60 11.93
C ASN A 13 9.19 0.79 12.15
N SER A 14 10.09 0.82 11.17
CA SER A 14 11.35 0.07 11.20
C SER A 14 12.35 0.61 12.24
N PHE A 15 12.15 1.83 12.74
CA PHE A 15 13.04 2.43 13.74
C PHE A 15 12.69 1.99 15.17
N GLY A 16 11.55 1.30 15.38
CA GLY A 16 11.08 0.89 16.71
C GLY A 16 10.80 2.07 17.65
N VAL A 17 10.48 3.24 17.10
CA VAL A 17 10.23 4.45 17.91
C VAL A 17 8.88 4.32 18.60
N ILE A 18 8.87 4.58 19.91
CA ILE A 18 7.69 4.45 20.77
C ILE A 18 6.92 5.78 20.75
N HIS A 19 5.95 5.86 19.85
CA HIS A 19 4.94 6.91 19.80
C HIS A 19 3.55 6.27 19.69
N ARG A 20 2.51 7.08 19.77
CA ARG A 20 1.13 6.59 19.67
C ARG A 20 0.36 7.34 18.58
N ALA A 21 -0.59 6.66 17.97
CA ALA A 21 -1.60 7.31 17.13
C ALA A 21 -2.95 7.34 17.83
N LYS A 22 -3.75 8.38 17.54
CA LYS A 22 -5.12 8.51 18.06
C LYS A 22 -5.98 7.32 17.65
N LYS A 23 -5.87 6.90 16.38
CA LYS A 23 -6.69 5.83 15.81
C LYS A 23 -5.94 5.15 14.66
N LEU A 24 -6.10 3.83 14.55
CA LEU A 24 -5.75 3.04 13.37
C LEU A 24 -7.02 2.43 12.80
N ILE A 25 -7.18 2.51 11.49
CA ILE A 25 -8.26 1.83 10.76
C ILE A 25 -7.64 1.00 9.65
N SER A 26 -7.89 -0.31 9.69
CA SER A 26 -7.47 -1.24 8.65
C SER A 26 -8.67 -1.66 7.80
N PHE A 27 -8.52 -1.58 6.48
CA PHE A 27 -9.54 -1.89 5.50
C PHE A 27 -9.20 -3.16 4.72
N GLU A 28 -10.19 -4.02 4.51
CA GLU A 28 -10.06 -5.28 3.75
C GLU A 28 -10.55 -5.14 2.30
N ASN A 29 -11.25 -4.08 1.98
CA ASN A 29 -11.70 -3.77 0.62
C ASN A 29 -11.97 -2.27 0.44
N LYS A 30 -12.02 -1.84 -0.84
CA LYS A 30 -12.25 -0.45 -1.24
C LYS A 30 -13.60 0.11 -0.77
N ASP A 31 -14.64 -0.74 -0.67
CA ASP A 31 -15.99 -0.29 -0.32
C ASP A 31 -16.08 0.08 1.16
N GLU A 32 -15.26 -0.55 2.00
CA GLU A 32 -15.09 -0.16 3.41
C GLU A 32 -14.46 1.22 3.53
N VAL A 33 -13.42 1.53 2.73
CA VAL A 33 -12.80 2.86 2.69
C VAL A 33 -13.84 3.91 2.32
N ILE A 34 -14.54 3.72 1.21
CA ILE A 34 -15.56 4.65 0.71
C ILE A 34 -16.68 4.86 1.75
N ARG A 35 -17.14 3.78 2.37
CA ARG A 35 -18.16 3.82 3.41
C ARG A 35 -17.69 4.59 4.64
N TYR A 36 -16.46 4.33 5.09
CA TYR A 36 -15.88 5.03 6.23
C TYR A 36 -15.81 6.54 5.97
N LEU A 37 -15.25 6.94 4.83
CA LEU A 37 -15.13 8.35 4.44
C LEU A 37 -16.47 9.07 4.36
N LYS A 38 -17.50 8.42 3.82
CA LYS A 38 -18.86 8.98 3.75
C LYS A 38 -19.49 9.22 5.11
N ASN A 39 -19.24 8.33 6.06
CA ASN A 39 -19.88 8.35 7.37
C ASN A 39 -19.14 9.20 8.41
N ASN A 40 -17.86 9.53 8.18
CA ASN A 40 -16.97 10.16 9.15
C ASN A 40 -16.34 11.46 8.63
N LYS A 41 -17.06 12.24 7.83
CA LYS A 41 -16.55 13.46 7.17
C LYS A 41 -15.90 14.46 8.12
N SER A 42 -16.34 14.55 9.36
CA SER A 42 -15.79 15.47 10.37
C SER A 42 -14.51 14.98 11.03
N GLU A 43 -14.07 13.75 10.77
CA GLU A 43 -12.86 13.16 11.36
C GLU A 43 -11.68 13.08 10.37
N ILE A 44 -11.89 13.55 9.13
CA ILE A 44 -10.97 13.31 8.00
C ILE A 44 -9.80 14.30 7.95
N ASP A 45 -9.75 15.30 8.81
CA ASP A 45 -8.81 16.43 8.69
C ASP A 45 -7.33 16.05 8.93
N ASP A 46 -7.05 14.86 9.47
CA ASP A 46 -5.67 14.43 9.77
C ASP A 46 -5.51 12.92 9.53
N ILE A 47 -5.43 12.52 8.26
CA ILE A 47 -5.24 11.13 7.85
C ILE A 47 -3.81 10.92 7.37
N LEU A 48 -3.16 9.88 7.89
CA LEU A 48 -1.92 9.32 7.38
C LEU A 48 -2.20 7.95 6.77
N ILE A 49 -1.89 7.78 5.49
CA ILE A 49 -1.90 6.46 4.87
C ILE A 49 -0.56 5.80 5.15
N LEU A 50 -0.58 4.65 5.81
CA LEU A 50 0.60 3.93 6.22
C LEU A 50 0.59 2.50 5.65
N GLY A 51 1.67 2.12 4.98
CA GLY A 51 1.94 0.73 4.64
C GLY A 51 2.44 -0.04 5.88
N GLU A 52 3.56 -0.72 5.76
CA GLU A 52 4.20 -1.39 6.90
C GLU A 52 5.08 -0.44 7.76
N GLY A 53 5.21 0.82 7.35
CA GLY A 53 6.00 1.82 8.06
C GLY A 53 7.52 1.66 7.87
N SER A 54 7.96 0.90 6.87
CA SER A 54 9.37 0.61 6.61
C SER A 54 10.19 1.87 6.28
N ASN A 55 9.55 2.91 5.75
CA ASN A 55 10.18 4.18 5.39
C ASN A 55 9.52 5.38 6.11
N THR A 56 9.04 5.17 7.33
CA THR A 56 8.34 6.20 8.10
C THR A 56 8.99 6.39 9.47
N LEU A 57 9.39 7.63 9.78
CA LEU A 57 9.89 8.01 11.10
C LEU A 57 8.86 8.88 11.84
N PHE A 58 8.32 8.37 12.91
CA PHE A 58 7.48 9.14 13.82
C PHE A 58 8.37 9.91 14.81
N THR A 59 8.29 11.24 14.80
CA THR A 59 9.06 12.11 15.71
C THR A 59 8.26 12.57 16.93
N LYS A 60 6.96 12.26 16.95
CA LYS A 60 6.00 12.56 18.03
C LYS A 60 4.75 11.72 17.88
N ASP A 61 3.89 11.73 18.89
CA ASP A 61 2.56 11.13 18.80
C ASP A 61 1.76 11.73 17.63
N PHE A 62 1.11 10.87 16.87
CA PHE A 62 0.23 11.26 15.77
C PHE A 62 -1.20 11.45 16.28
N LYS A 63 -1.70 12.67 16.24
CA LYS A 63 -3.05 13.01 16.77
C LYS A 63 -4.19 12.68 15.82
N GLY A 64 -3.89 12.24 14.61
CA GLY A 64 -4.84 11.89 13.56
C GLY A 64 -5.17 10.40 13.48
N ILE A 65 -5.66 10.00 12.32
CA ILE A 65 -6.08 8.64 12.00
C ILE A 65 -5.08 8.03 11.01
N ILE A 66 -4.58 6.85 11.32
CA ILE A 66 -3.81 6.05 10.39
C ILE A 66 -4.76 5.16 9.60
N PHE A 67 -4.68 5.24 8.27
CA PHE A 67 -5.32 4.30 7.36
C PHE A 67 -4.30 3.28 6.89
N GLN A 68 -4.61 2.00 7.09
CA GLN A 68 -3.80 0.89 6.64
C GLN A 68 -4.61 -0.02 5.72
N SER A 69 -4.04 -0.38 4.58
CA SER A 69 -4.67 -1.34 3.70
C SER A 69 -4.34 -2.76 4.13
N ASN A 70 -5.38 -3.58 4.29
CA ASN A 70 -5.29 -5.03 4.41
C ASN A 70 -6.02 -5.71 3.24
N ILE A 71 -6.08 -5.03 2.10
CA ILE A 71 -6.71 -5.56 0.88
C ILE A 71 -5.76 -6.59 0.27
N LYS A 72 -6.17 -7.84 0.29
CA LYS A 72 -5.39 -8.99 -0.15
C LYS A 72 -5.88 -9.52 -1.49
N GLY A 73 -5.06 -10.38 -2.09
CA GLY A 73 -5.36 -11.16 -3.29
C GLY A 73 -4.46 -10.81 -4.47
N ILE A 74 -4.14 -11.84 -5.24
CA ILE A 74 -3.39 -11.77 -6.50
C ILE A 74 -4.28 -12.38 -7.58
N GLU A 75 -4.56 -11.64 -8.63
CA GLU A 75 -5.46 -12.02 -9.73
C GLU A 75 -4.75 -11.83 -11.07
N ILE A 76 -4.75 -12.85 -11.92
CA ILE A 76 -4.26 -12.74 -13.30
C ILE A 76 -5.31 -11.98 -14.10
N ILE A 77 -4.93 -10.81 -14.65
CA ILE A 77 -5.81 -9.99 -15.50
C ILE A 77 -5.61 -10.31 -16.97
N LYS A 78 -4.37 -10.54 -17.35
CA LYS A 78 -3.98 -10.85 -18.72
C LYS A 78 -2.75 -11.74 -18.70
N GLU A 79 -2.71 -12.69 -19.60
CA GLU A 79 -1.57 -13.56 -19.87
C GLU A 79 -1.45 -13.79 -21.38
N ASP A 80 -0.23 -13.70 -21.88
CA ASP A 80 0.13 -14.07 -23.25
C ASP A 80 1.51 -14.75 -23.25
N ASN A 81 2.07 -15.04 -24.40
CA ASN A 81 3.32 -15.80 -24.52
C ASN A 81 4.56 -15.02 -24.04
N GLU A 82 4.45 -13.71 -23.83
CA GLU A 82 5.58 -12.82 -23.52
C GLU A 82 5.43 -12.15 -22.16
N SER A 83 4.19 -12.03 -21.66
CA SER A 83 3.94 -11.26 -20.45
C SER A 83 2.72 -11.75 -19.66
N ILE A 84 2.74 -11.46 -18.36
CA ILE A 84 1.61 -11.62 -17.48
C ILE A 84 1.32 -10.31 -16.76
N THR A 85 0.04 -9.96 -16.66
CA THR A 85 -0.42 -8.80 -15.89
C THR A 85 -1.19 -9.28 -14.66
N LEU A 86 -0.68 -8.94 -13.50
CA LEU A 86 -1.27 -9.28 -12.22
C LEU A 86 -1.95 -8.04 -11.60
N LYS A 87 -3.12 -8.23 -11.01
CA LYS A 87 -3.73 -7.28 -10.09
C LYS A 87 -3.48 -7.76 -8.68
N VAL A 88 -2.84 -6.93 -7.88
CA VAL A 88 -2.38 -7.28 -6.54
C VAL A 88 -3.03 -6.36 -5.52
N GLY A 89 -3.47 -6.93 -4.42
CA GLY A 89 -4.03 -6.19 -3.30
C GLY A 89 -2.99 -5.31 -2.63
N SER A 90 -3.36 -4.07 -2.31
CA SER A 90 -2.44 -3.07 -1.74
C SER A 90 -1.90 -3.44 -0.35
N GLY A 91 -2.54 -4.35 0.35
CA GLY A 91 -2.10 -4.87 1.64
C GLY A 91 -1.27 -6.16 1.54
N GLU A 92 -0.94 -6.66 0.36
CA GLU A 92 0.02 -7.76 0.23
C GLU A 92 1.41 -7.30 0.67
N ASN A 93 2.16 -8.18 1.34
CA ASN A 93 3.57 -7.92 1.62
C ASN A 93 4.34 -7.96 0.30
N TRP A 94 5.27 -7.01 0.12
CA TRP A 94 5.98 -6.87 -1.14
C TRP A 94 6.89 -8.08 -1.43
N ASP A 95 7.66 -8.53 -0.45
CA ASP A 95 8.60 -9.63 -0.63
C ASP A 95 7.88 -10.97 -0.85
N ASP A 96 6.79 -11.23 -0.12
CA ASP A 96 5.93 -12.39 -0.34
C ASP A 96 5.33 -12.39 -1.77
N PHE A 97 5.01 -11.19 -2.31
CA PHE A 97 4.55 -11.06 -3.69
C PHE A 97 5.64 -11.35 -4.71
N VAL A 98 6.87 -10.89 -4.47
CA VAL A 98 8.03 -11.23 -5.33
C VAL A 98 8.27 -12.75 -5.30
N ASP A 99 8.28 -13.35 -4.12
CA ASP A 99 8.41 -14.80 -3.95
C ASP A 99 7.31 -15.57 -4.70
N PHE A 100 6.07 -15.10 -4.62
CA PHE A 100 4.96 -15.68 -5.40
C PHE A 100 5.25 -15.63 -6.91
N CYS A 101 5.73 -14.50 -7.42
CA CYS A 101 6.04 -14.35 -8.84
C CYS A 101 7.18 -15.30 -9.28
N VAL A 102 8.27 -15.35 -8.51
CA VAL A 102 9.40 -16.23 -8.82
C VAL A 102 8.99 -17.71 -8.80
N ASN A 103 8.25 -18.14 -7.77
CA ASN A 103 7.77 -19.52 -7.66
C ASN A 103 6.73 -19.90 -8.74
N SER A 104 6.06 -18.91 -9.33
CA SER A 104 5.13 -19.08 -10.45
C SER A 104 5.79 -18.93 -11.82
N GLU A 105 7.10 -18.75 -11.88
CA GLU A 105 7.89 -18.49 -13.11
C GLU A 105 7.47 -17.17 -13.81
N TYR A 106 6.96 -16.18 -13.07
CA TYR A 106 6.62 -14.84 -13.54
C TYR A 106 7.80 -13.90 -13.28
N TYR A 107 8.74 -13.87 -14.22
CA TYR A 107 10.02 -13.18 -14.08
C TYR A 107 9.91 -11.67 -14.35
N GLY A 108 10.89 -10.92 -13.77
CA GLY A 108 11.09 -9.48 -14.01
C GLY A 108 11.33 -8.69 -12.74
N ILE A 109 10.64 -9.00 -11.64
CA ILE A 109 10.71 -8.24 -10.38
C ILE A 109 11.62 -8.86 -9.32
N GLU A 110 12.35 -9.92 -9.63
CA GLU A 110 13.20 -10.66 -8.69
C GLU A 110 14.30 -9.80 -8.05
N ASN A 111 14.81 -8.79 -8.78
CA ASN A 111 15.78 -7.83 -8.24
C ASN A 111 15.20 -6.91 -7.16
N LEU A 112 13.88 -6.85 -7.04
CA LEU A 112 13.16 -6.05 -6.04
C LEU A 112 12.79 -6.86 -4.79
N SER A 113 13.28 -8.09 -4.66
CA SER A 113 13.11 -8.92 -3.46
C SER A 113 13.75 -8.27 -2.23
N LEU A 114 13.30 -8.66 -1.04
CA LEU A 114 13.77 -8.17 0.26
C LEU A 114 13.57 -6.66 0.51
N ILE A 115 12.93 -5.93 -0.39
CA ILE A 115 12.52 -4.54 -0.11
C ILE A 115 11.34 -4.59 0.85
N PRO A 116 11.46 -4.03 2.07
CA PRO A 116 10.39 -4.11 3.05
C PRO A 116 9.21 -3.19 2.69
N GLY A 117 8.00 -3.64 2.95
CA GLY A 117 6.80 -2.85 2.75
C GLY A 117 5.65 -3.61 2.10
N SER A 118 4.58 -2.90 1.79
CA SER A 118 3.40 -3.45 1.12
C SER A 118 3.36 -3.08 -0.37
N VAL A 119 2.69 -3.89 -1.17
CA VAL A 119 2.47 -3.66 -2.60
C VAL A 119 1.85 -2.29 -2.86
N GLY A 120 0.90 -1.83 -2.02
CA GLY A 120 0.29 -0.52 -2.18
C GLY A 120 1.21 0.66 -1.87
N ALA A 121 2.30 0.45 -1.11
CA ALA A 121 3.30 1.47 -0.81
C ALA A 121 4.43 1.52 -1.86
N ALA A 122 4.65 0.44 -2.60
CA ALA A 122 5.74 0.32 -3.56
C ALA A 122 5.77 1.46 -4.61
N PRO A 123 4.65 1.84 -5.25
CA PRO A 123 4.65 2.92 -6.24
C PRO A 123 4.86 4.32 -5.63
N ILE A 124 4.58 4.53 -4.35
CA ILE A 124 4.65 5.85 -3.71
C ILE A 124 6.07 6.43 -3.70
N GLN A 125 7.05 5.57 -3.57
CA GLN A 125 8.47 5.95 -3.53
C GLN A 125 9.28 5.33 -4.68
N ASN A 126 8.58 4.82 -5.71
CA ASN A 126 9.20 4.15 -6.86
C ASN A 126 10.31 3.19 -6.40
N ILE A 127 9.95 2.18 -5.60
CA ILE A 127 10.97 1.26 -5.04
C ILE A 127 11.88 0.71 -6.14
N GLY A 128 13.17 0.64 -5.85
CA GLY A 128 14.16 0.18 -6.81
C GLY A 128 15.37 -0.44 -6.16
N ALA A 129 15.98 -1.39 -6.85
CA ALA A 129 17.22 -2.04 -6.46
C ALA A 129 17.92 -2.62 -7.69
N TYR A 130 19.25 -2.64 -7.67
CA TYR A 130 20.09 -3.27 -8.70
C TYR A 130 19.78 -2.79 -10.13
N GLY A 131 19.42 -1.52 -10.30
CA GLY A 131 19.15 -0.91 -11.60
C GLY A 131 17.77 -1.18 -12.17
N VAL A 132 16.86 -1.72 -11.38
CA VAL A 132 15.46 -1.99 -11.69
C VAL A 132 14.56 -1.17 -10.77
N GLU A 133 13.51 -0.60 -11.28
CA GLU A 133 12.53 0.17 -10.52
C GLU A 133 11.11 -0.35 -10.76
N ILE A 134 10.21 -0.14 -9.79
CA ILE A 134 8.83 -0.62 -9.91
C ILE A 134 8.09 0.03 -11.08
N ASN A 135 8.48 1.25 -11.50
CA ASN A 135 7.90 1.93 -12.65
C ASN A 135 8.02 1.13 -13.96
N ASP A 136 9.03 0.27 -14.07
CA ASP A 136 9.25 -0.57 -15.26
C ASP A 136 8.15 -1.63 -15.41
N TYR A 137 7.45 -1.97 -14.34
CA TYR A 137 6.47 -3.07 -14.27
C TYR A 137 5.04 -2.61 -14.00
N VAL A 138 4.84 -1.43 -13.41
CA VAL A 138 3.51 -0.92 -13.10
C VAL A 138 2.78 -0.52 -14.38
N VAL A 139 1.68 -1.18 -14.68
CA VAL A 139 0.77 -0.78 -15.77
C VAL A 139 -0.22 0.28 -15.30
N ARG A 140 -0.73 0.13 -14.06
CA ARG A 140 -1.76 1.00 -13.50
C ARG A 140 -1.82 0.90 -11.99
N VAL A 141 -2.03 2.03 -11.33
CA VAL A 141 -2.40 2.11 -9.93
C VAL A 141 -3.88 2.47 -9.80
N SER A 142 -4.57 1.85 -8.84
CA SER A 142 -5.97 2.18 -8.54
C SER A 142 -6.09 2.50 -7.05
N GLY A 143 -6.82 3.54 -6.72
CA GLY A 143 -7.01 4.00 -5.34
C GLY A 143 -8.38 4.61 -5.10
N VAL A 144 -8.60 5.06 -3.88
CA VAL A 144 -9.75 5.86 -3.47
C VAL A 144 -9.25 7.28 -3.22
N ASP A 145 -9.80 8.25 -3.94
CA ASP A 145 -9.56 9.66 -3.68
C ASP A 145 -10.32 10.04 -2.39
N LEU A 146 -9.56 10.49 -1.38
CA LEU A 146 -10.11 10.84 -0.08
C LEU A 146 -10.99 12.08 -0.12
N SER A 147 -10.78 12.98 -1.08
CA SER A 147 -11.53 14.23 -1.22
C SER A 147 -12.91 14.01 -1.85
N THR A 148 -12.96 13.15 -2.88
CA THR A 148 -14.18 12.86 -3.63
C THR A 148 -14.90 11.59 -3.19
N ASN A 149 -14.22 10.73 -2.41
CA ASN A 149 -14.68 9.39 -2.01
C ASN A 149 -14.98 8.48 -3.21
N THR A 150 -14.25 8.64 -4.30
CA THR A 150 -14.44 7.89 -5.55
C THR A 150 -13.20 7.08 -5.90
N LEU A 151 -13.42 6.04 -6.69
CA LEU A 151 -12.31 5.26 -7.26
C LEU A 151 -11.62 6.08 -8.35
N VAL A 152 -10.29 6.12 -8.26
CA VAL A 152 -9.42 6.72 -9.26
C VAL A 152 -8.46 5.67 -9.82
N LYS A 153 -8.00 5.90 -11.04
CA LYS A 153 -7.05 5.04 -11.73
C LYS A 153 -6.00 5.91 -12.38
N PHE A 154 -4.75 5.57 -12.16
CA PHE A 154 -3.59 6.22 -12.74
C PHE A 154 -2.91 5.22 -13.67
N SER A 155 -2.68 5.59 -14.93
CA SER A 155 -1.74 4.84 -15.78
C SER A 155 -0.33 4.99 -15.24
N ASN A 156 0.61 4.18 -15.70
CA ASN A 156 2.03 4.33 -15.35
C ASN A 156 2.49 5.79 -15.53
N LYS A 157 2.15 6.40 -16.67
CA LYS A 157 2.51 7.79 -16.97
C LYS A 157 1.90 8.81 -16.00
N ASP A 158 0.67 8.57 -15.53
CA ASP A 158 -0.01 9.49 -14.60
C ASP A 158 0.53 9.39 -13.18
N CYS A 159 1.30 8.33 -12.85
CA CYS A 159 1.94 8.18 -11.55
C CYS A 159 3.14 9.12 -11.36
N GLU A 160 3.73 9.64 -12.45
CA GLU A 160 4.87 10.58 -12.42
C GLU A 160 6.06 10.05 -11.57
N PHE A 161 6.42 8.78 -11.76
CA PHE A 161 7.53 8.10 -11.07
C PHE A 161 8.88 8.82 -11.19
#